data_9d347e1725372063000613dd9806209d
#
_entry.id   9d347e1725372063000613dd9806209d
#
_cell.length_a   1.000
_cell.length_b   1.000
_cell.length_c   1.000
_cell.angle_alpha   90.00
_cell.angle_beta   90.00
_cell.angle_gamma   90.00
#
_symmetry.space_group_name_H-M   'P 1'
#
loop_
_entity.id
_entity.type
_entity.pdbx_description
1 polymer ?
#
loop_
_entity_poly.entity_id
_entity_poly.type
_entity_poly.pdbx_seq_one_letter_code
_entity_poly.pdbx_strand_id
1 'polypeptide(L)'
;MRTVLIGTGSIGGTVAVMIKEHGYDIDVVAHGEEKAKVIRERGFILEGALGNYTTKMNAYPSVDALDGEYDVCFIATKYQQMPDVARQMLPHLREDSLVISLQNGICTDMLAEVVGEKRTVSCMIGFGATLLEDNRVQVTSGGEFYVGMPNGYHPKKLDELAEMLSAALPTQVSEDIISRLYSKVIINSCINSLAGISGLTLGQTLEHKKAKETFLDICREGMKVARAMGLNVPKYGKLLNYNLFMVADNKAFNGVCRFVIFLVGKLKYKDVKPSTLQSLEKGRRTEIDIMNGYIAAKGKEFGVPTPVNDKLTRMIKEIEDGKRRISVSNIEEL
;
A
#
# COMPACT_ATOMS: atom_id res chain seq x y z
N MET A 1 -10.70 22.54 6.36
CA MET A 1 -10.42 21.35 7.22
C MET A 1 -9.02 21.48 7.78
N ARG A 2 -8.86 21.36 9.09
CA ARG A 2 -7.53 21.27 9.73
C ARG A 2 -7.00 19.86 9.56
N THR A 3 -5.84 19.72 8.94
CA THR A 3 -5.34 18.42 8.46
C THR A 3 -3.97 18.11 9.06
N VAL A 4 -3.74 16.85 9.43
CA VAL A 4 -2.43 16.37 9.87
C VAL A 4 -2.07 15.08 9.13
N LEU A 5 -0.78 14.91 8.85
CA LEU A 5 -0.23 13.67 8.29
C LEU A 5 0.87 13.14 9.19
N ILE A 6 0.74 11.87 9.59
CA ILE A 6 1.71 11.21 10.46
C ILE A 6 2.55 10.24 9.66
N GLY A 7 3.86 10.48 9.64
CA GLY A 7 4.82 9.66 8.92
C GLY A 7 5.29 10.27 7.60
N THR A 8 6.33 11.08 7.64
CA THR A 8 6.96 11.73 6.48
C THR A 8 7.93 10.80 5.74
N GLY A 9 7.44 9.61 5.37
CA GLY A 9 8.12 8.66 4.48
C GLY A 9 7.90 8.99 3.01
N SER A 10 8.17 8.02 2.12
CA SER A 10 7.99 8.22 0.67
C SER A 10 6.55 8.56 0.28
N ILE A 11 5.57 7.87 0.85
CA ILE A 11 4.16 8.10 0.55
C ILE A 11 3.66 9.36 1.27
N GLY A 12 3.82 9.41 2.59
CA GLY A 12 3.32 10.53 3.39
C GLY A 12 3.95 11.85 3.01
N GLY A 13 5.28 11.91 2.82
CA GLY A 13 5.97 13.11 2.36
C GLY A 13 5.46 13.60 1.01
N THR A 14 5.25 12.69 0.05
CA THR A 14 4.66 13.04 -1.26
C THR A 14 3.27 13.64 -1.10
N VAL A 15 2.38 12.98 -0.35
CA VAL A 15 1.01 13.46 -0.15
C VAL A 15 0.99 14.83 0.54
N ALA A 16 1.80 15.02 1.60
CA ALA A 16 1.87 16.27 2.34
C ALA A 16 2.36 17.44 1.47
N VAL A 17 3.43 17.22 0.69
CA VAL A 17 3.96 18.23 -0.25
C VAL A 17 2.90 18.63 -1.26
N MET A 18 2.27 17.66 -1.91
CA MET A 18 1.27 17.95 -2.94
C MET A 18 0.06 18.69 -2.39
N ILE A 19 -0.46 18.29 -1.23
CA ILE A 19 -1.56 18.99 -0.56
C ILE A 19 -1.17 20.44 -0.25
N LYS A 20 0.03 20.66 0.31
CA LYS A 20 0.50 22.00 0.68
C LYS A 20 0.73 22.92 -0.53
N GLU A 21 1.35 22.40 -1.58
CA GLU A 21 1.65 23.17 -2.81
C GLU A 21 0.39 23.56 -3.59
N HIS A 22 -0.73 22.87 -3.36
CA HIS A 22 -2.02 23.19 -3.96
C HIS A 22 -2.94 24.01 -3.05
N GLY A 23 -2.37 24.63 -2.01
CA GLY A 23 -3.05 25.66 -1.22
C GLY A 23 -3.84 25.16 -0.02
N TYR A 24 -3.71 23.89 0.36
CA TYR A 24 -4.30 23.37 1.58
C TYR A 24 -3.30 23.39 2.73
N ASP A 25 -3.79 23.75 3.93
CA ASP A 25 -2.95 23.67 5.13
C ASP A 25 -2.88 22.24 5.65
N ILE A 26 -1.65 21.80 5.94
CA ILE A 26 -1.37 20.50 6.50
C ILE A 26 -0.20 20.57 7.47
N ASP A 27 -0.42 20.06 8.68
CA ASP A 27 0.64 19.79 9.65
C ASP A 27 1.21 18.39 9.42
N VAL A 28 2.50 18.18 9.71
CA VAL A 28 3.11 16.87 9.58
C VAL A 28 3.77 16.43 10.88
N VAL A 29 3.67 15.15 11.20
CA VAL A 29 4.41 14.52 12.29
C VAL A 29 5.54 13.70 11.69
N ALA A 30 6.77 14.13 11.95
CA ALA A 30 7.99 13.44 11.56
C ALA A 30 8.48 12.53 12.71
N HIS A 31 9.43 11.67 12.42
CA HIS A 31 10.01 10.81 13.45
C HIS A 31 11.20 11.53 14.11
N GLY A 32 10.93 12.22 15.22
CA GLY A 32 11.92 12.94 16.04
C GLY A 32 12.16 14.40 15.63
N GLU A 33 12.81 15.15 16.55
CA GLU A 33 13.01 16.59 16.42
C GLU A 33 13.95 16.97 15.25
N GLU A 34 15.00 16.21 15.01
CA GLU A 34 15.93 16.51 13.91
C GLU A 34 15.23 16.56 12.57
N LYS A 35 14.41 15.54 12.28
CA LYS A 35 13.67 15.47 11.03
C LYS A 35 12.58 16.54 10.94
N ALA A 36 11.87 16.79 12.04
CA ALA A 36 10.87 17.86 12.10
C ALA A 36 11.52 19.23 11.84
N LYS A 37 12.67 19.50 12.46
CA LYS A 37 13.42 20.74 12.25
C LYS A 37 13.88 20.91 10.79
N VAL A 38 14.39 19.86 10.17
CA VAL A 38 14.78 19.91 8.74
C VAL A 38 13.60 20.28 7.85
N ILE A 39 12.42 19.69 8.08
CA ILE A 39 11.21 19.99 7.31
C ILE A 39 10.76 21.44 7.52
N ARG A 40 10.80 21.96 8.75
CA ARG A 40 10.43 23.35 9.05
C ARG A 40 11.38 24.35 8.41
N GLU A 41 12.70 24.12 8.52
CA GLU A 41 13.72 25.09 8.10
C GLU A 41 14.10 24.98 6.63
N ARG A 42 14.28 23.76 6.11
CA ARG A 42 14.76 23.48 4.75
C ARG A 42 13.68 23.01 3.81
N GLY A 43 12.55 22.54 4.34
CA GLY A 43 11.46 21.94 3.57
C GLY A 43 11.65 20.45 3.29
N PHE A 44 10.58 19.87 2.78
CA PHE A 44 10.57 18.52 2.22
C PHE A 44 10.71 18.61 0.70
N ILE A 45 11.66 17.88 0.13
CA ILE A 45 12.00 17.92 -1.29
C ILE A 45 11.28 16.77 -1.99
N LEU A 46 10.49 17.10 -2.99
CA LEU A 46 9.82 16.15 -3.89
C LEU A 46 10.34 16.36 -5.30
N GLU A 47 10.74 15.27 -5.95
CA GLU A 47 11.23 15.27 -7.33
C GLU A 47 10.56 14.16 -8.16
N GLY A 48 10.48 14.32 -9.45
CA GLY A 48 10.11 13.27 -10.40
C GLY A 48 8.74 13.43 -11.04
N ALA A 49 7.97 12.35 -11.13
CA ALA A 49 6.78 12.26 -11.96
C ALA A 49 5.64 13.24 -11.60
N LEU A 50 5.63 13.79 -10.38
CA LEU A 50 4.63 14.77 -9.94
C LEU A 50 5.18 16.20 -9.86
N GLY A 51 6.36 16.47 -10.40
CA GLY A 51 7.00 17.78 -10.38
C GLY A 51 8.20 17.84 -9.43
N ASN A 52 8.71 19.06 -9.21
CA ASN A 52 9.85 19.31 -8.34
C ASN A 52 9.48 20.44 -7.38
N TYR A 53 9.46 20.14 -6.08
CA TYR A 53 9.04 21.06 -5.04
C TYR A 53 10.00 21.01 -3.85
N THR A 54 10.10 22.14 -3.16
CA THR A 54 10.77 22.23 -1.84
C THR A 54 9.84 22.97 -0.89
N THR A 55 9.12 22.22 -0.07
CA THR A 55 7.96 22.70 0.66
C THR A 55 8.20 22.72 2.17
N LYS A 56 8.13 23.89 2.76
CA LYS A 56 8.15 24.05 4.22
C LYS A 56 6.75 23.81 4.79
N MET A 57 6.71 23.07 5.87
CA MET A 57 5.46 22.72 6.57
C MET A 57 5.66 22.83 8.08
N ASN A 58 4.59 23.07 8.83
CA ASN A 58 4.61 22.86 10.25
C ASN A 58 4.89 21.38 10.52
N ALA A 59 6.02 21.08 11.14
CA ALA A 59 6.45 19.73 11.40
C ALA A 59 6.69 19.53 12.89
N TYR A 60 6.09 18.47 13.43
CA TYR A 60 6.13 18.10 14.84
C TYR A 60 6.96 16.84 15.03
N PRO A 61 7.70 16.70 16.14
CA PRO A 61 8.54 15.52 16.37
C PRO A 61 7.78 14.26 16.75
N SER A 62 6.58 14.40 17.29
CA SER A 62 5.70 13.31 17.75
C SER A 62 4.24 13.76 17.75
N VAL A 63 3.32 12.82 17.91
CA VAL A 63 1.88 13.12 18.06
C VAL A 63 1.61 13.94 19.32
N ASP A 64 2.30 13.65 20.42
CA ASP A 64 2.14 14.37 21.70
C ASP A 64 2.53 15.86 21.62
N ALA A 65 3.28 16.24 20.58
CA ALA A 65 3.63 17.63 20.36
C ALA A 65 2.58 18.42 19.56
N LEU A 66 1.53 17.76 19.09
CA LEU A 66 0.43 18.40 18.37
C LEU A 66 -0.42 19.23 19.33
N ASP A 67 -1.01 20.31 18.80
CA ASP A 67 -1.92 21.16 19.55
C ASP A 67 -3.32 21.14 18.91
N GLY A 68 -4.36 21.05 19.77
CA GLY A 68 -5.75 21.08 19.38
C GLY A 68 -6.24 19.85 18.59
N GLU A 69 -7.34 20.02 17.87
CA GLU A 69 -8.05 18.95 17.16
C GLU A 69 -7.96 19.11 15.65
N TYR A 70 -8.01 17.99 14.94
CA TYR A 70 -7.92 17.88 13.48
C TYR A 70 -9.20 17.29 12.89
N ASP A 71 -9.61 17.78 11.72
CA ASP A 71 -10.73 17.25 10.96
C ASP A 71 -10.34 16.02 10.15
N VAL A 72 -9.07 15.98 9.70
CA VAL A 72 -8.52 14.93 8.85
C VAL A 72 -7.15 14.52 9.35
N CYS A 73 -6.95 13.22 9.55
CA CYS A 73 -5.68 12.62 9.93
C CYS A 73 -5.26 11.56 8.93
N PHE A 74 -4.15 11.78 8.24
CA PHE A 74 -3.51 10.76 7.41
C PHE A 74 -2.47 9.99 8.23
N ILE A 75 -2.52 8.66 8.18
CA ILE A 75 -1.51 7.80 8.79
C ILE A 75 -0.71 7.11 7.67
N ALA A 76 0.56 7.46 7.56
CA ALA A 76 1.52 6.95 6.57
C ALA A 76 2.74 6.26 7.22
N THR A 77 2.62 5.86 8.49
CA THR A 77 3.62 5.05 9.19
C THR A 77 3.58 3.59 8.69
N LYS A 78 4.51 2.76 9.12
CA LYS A 78 4.41 1.32 8.88
C LYS A 78 3.17 0.75 9.55
N TYR A 79 2.51 -0.26 8.92
CA TYR A 79 1.25 -0.81 9.41
C TYR A 79 1.35 -1.34 10.85
N GLN A 80 2.52 -1.87 11.25
CA GLN A 80 2.75 -2.35 12.62
C GLN A 80 2.62 -1.25 13.68
N GLN A 81 2.95 -0.02 13.32
CA GLN A 81 2.88 1.15 14.21
C GLN A 81 1.52 1.86 14.15
N MET A 82 0.71 1.57 13.12
CA MET A 82 -0.52 2.29 12.85
C MET A 82 -1.52 2.26 14.02
N PRO A 83 -1.77 1.11 14.71
CA PRO A 83 -2.69 1.11 15.85
C PRO A 83 -2.23 2.00 17.01
N ASP A 84 -0.94 2.04 17.30
CA ASP A 84 -0.40 2.86 18.39
C ASP A 84 -0.47 4.36 18.03
N VAL A 85 -0.11 4.70 16.81
CA VAL A 85 -0.25 6.06 16.28
C VAL A 85 -1.72 6.51 16.28
N ALA A 86 -2.63 5.63 15.86
CA ALA A 86 -4.06 5.92 15.87
C ALA A 86 -4.59 6.18 17.29
N ARG A 87 -4.13 5.39 18.30
CA ARG A 87 -4.48 5.63 19.72
C ARG A 87 -3.95 6.97 20.21
N GLN A 88 -2.71 7.33 19.88
CA GLN A 88 -2.12 8.62 20.25
C GLN A 88 -2.92 9.80 19.64
N MET A 89 -3.51 9.58 18.45
CA MET A 89 -4.32 10.62 17.79
C MET A 89 -5.70 10.82 18.39
N LEU A 90 -6.26 9.88 19.17
CA LEU A 90 -7.63 9.99 19.69
C LEU A 90 -7.93 11.32 20.41
N PRO A 91 -7.04 11.87 21.26
CA PRO A 91 -7.27 13.18 21.91
C PRO A 91 -7.26 14.36 20.96
N HIS A 92 -6.73 14.18 19.75
CA HIS A 92 -6.64 15.21 18.70
C HIS A 92 -7.69 15.05 17.60
N LEU A 93 -8.68 14.18 17.79
CA LEU A 93 -9.74 13.92 16.82
C LEU A 93 -11.09 14.45 17.34
N ARG A 94 -11.81 15.12 16.47
CA ARG A 94 -13.22 15.46 16.69
C ARG A 94 -14.12 14.24 16.49
N GLU A 95 -15.36 14.35 16.89
CA GLU A 95 -16.33 13.26 16.74
C GLU A 95 -16.52 12.84 15.26
N ASP A 96 -16.49 13.81 14.35
CA ASP A 96 -16.67 13.62 12.92
C ASP A 96 -15.38 13.63 12.09
N SER A 97 -14.23 13.50 12.75
CA SER A 97 -12.93 13.44 12.07
C SER A 97 -12.82 12.21 11.18
N LEU A 98 -12.10 12.36 10.06
CA LEU A 98 -11.75 11.24 9.20
C LEU A 98 -10.27 10.84 9.43
N VAL A 99 -10.04 9.56 9.60
CA VAL A 99 -8.69 8.97 9.75
C VAL A 99 -8.40 8.06 8.57
N ILE A 100 -7.40 8.42 7.78
CA ILE A 100 -7.08 7.80 6.50
C ILE A 100 -5.83 6.94 6.61
N SER A 101 -5.96 5.66 6.29
CA SER A 101 -4.82 4.75 6.13
C SER A 101 -4.18 4.93 4.75
N LEU A 102 -2.89 5.29 4.72
CA LEU A 102 -2.07 5.38 3.51
C LEU A 102 -1.11 4.19 3.35
N GLN A 103 -1.35 3.08 4.03
CA GLN A 103 -0.54 1.88 3.91
C GLN A 103 -0.88 1.10 2.63
N ASN A 104 0.11 0.39 2.09
CA ASN A 104 -0.17 -0.67 1.11
C ASN A 104 -0.77 -1.88 1.82
N GLY A 105 -1.60 -2.65 1.12
CA GLY A 105 -2.31 -3.78 1.71
C GLY A 105 -3.66 -3.37 2.31
N ILE A 106 -4.23 -4.25 3.12
CA ILE A 106 -5.50 -3.99 3.83
C ILE A 106 -5.24 -4.10 5.34
N CYS A 107 -5.33 -2.97 6.02
CA CYS A 107 -5.23 -2.86 7.47
C CYS A 107 -6.39 -2.04 8.04
N THR A 108 -7.48 -1.96 7.29
CA THR A 108 -8.66 -1.16 7.59
C THR A 108 -9.31 -1.60 8.90
N ASP A 109 -9.45 -2.92 9.13
CA ASP A 109 -10.03 -3.47 10.35
C ASP A 109 -9.23 -3.04 11.58
N MET A 110 -7.89 -3.10 11.50
CA MET A 110 -6.98 -2.65 12.56
C MET A 110 -7.15 -1.16 12.91
N LEU A 111 -7.42 -0.32 11.90
CA LEU A 111 -7.67 1.10 12.12
C LEU A 111 -9.06 1.30 12.74
N ALA A 112 -10.08 0.62 12.23
CA ALA A 112 -11.46 0.71 12.72
C ALA A 112 -11.62 0.26 14.18
N GLU A 113 -10.84 -0.75 14.62
CA GLU A 113 -10.77 -1.17 16.02
C GLU A 113 -10.33 -0.05 16.98
N VAL A 114 -9.53 0.91 16.48
CA VAL A 114 -9.00 1.99 17.32
C VAL A 114 -9.86 3.26 17.23
N VAL A 115 -10.16 3.72 16.01
CA VAL A 115 -10.82 5.03 15.81
C VAL A 115 -12.33 4.92 15.57
N GLY A 116 -12.83 3.70 15.40
CA GLY A 116 -14.22 3.39 15.07
C GLY A 116 -14.49 3.45 13.55
N GLU A 117 -15.48 2.68 13.10
CA GLU A 117 -15.86 2.55 11.69
C GLU A 117 -16.26 3.88 11.05
N LYS A 118 -16.94 4.76 11.80
CA LYS A 118 -17.43 6.05 11.31
C LYS A 118 -16.33 7.06 10.98
N ARG A 119 -15.12 6.86 11.52
CA ARG A 119 -13.94 7.70 11.25
C ARG A 119 -12.98 7.06 10.25
N THR A 120 -13.10 5.76 10.01
CA THR A 120 -12.13 4.99 9.21
C THR A 120 -12.33 5.21 7.72
N VAL A 121 -11.29 5.72 7.07
CA VAL A 121 -11.22 5.85 5.61
C VAL A 121 -10.05 5.04 5.09
N SER A 122 -10.29 4.29 4.05
CA SER A 122 -9.26 3.57 3.30
C SER A 122 -8.88 4.33 2.03
N CYS A 123 -7.61 4.29 1.68
CA CYS A 123 -7.08 4.91 0.48
C CYS A 123 -6.26 3.92 -0.33
N MET A 124 -6.67 3.64 -1.55
CA MET A 124 -5.85 2.93 -2.52
C MET A 124 -4.91 3.92 -3.22
N ILE A 125 -3.61 3.77 -2.98
CA ILE A 125 -2.56 4.63 -3.51
C ILE A 125 -2.09 4.09 -4.86
N GLY A 126 -2.15 4.89 -5.92
CA GLY A 126 -1.81 4.49 -7.28
C GLY A 126 -0.44 4.94 -7.77
N PHE A 127 0.36 5.64 -6.98
CA PHE A 127 1.69 6.13 -7.38
C PHE A 127 2.83 5.33 -6.74
N GLY A 128 4.02 5.46 -7.33
CA GLY A 128 5.26 4.93 -6.79
C GLY A 128 6.20 6.05 -6.33
N ALA A 129 6.82 5.89 -5.16
CA ALA A 129 7.80 6.84 -4.63
C ALA A 129 8.88 6.13 -3.81
N THR A 130 10.10 6.68 -3.85
CA THR A 130 11.26 6.19 -3.10
C THR A 130 11.81 7.31 -2.23
N LEU A 131 11.97 7.06 -0.94
CA LEU A 131 12.65 7.97 -0.03
C LEU A 131 14.16 7.86 -0.25
N LEU A 132 14.79 8.97 -0.67
CA LEU A 132 16.22 9.05 -0.92
C LEU A 132 16.96 9.45 0.35
N GLU A 133 16.45 10.48 1.03
CA GLU A 133 16.94 11.04 2.29
C GLU A 133 15.75 11.32 3.21
N ASP A 134 16.01 11.67 4.45
CA ASP A 134 14.94 11.88 5.46
C ASP A 134 13.89 12.93 5.09
N ASN A 135 14.25 13.88 4.25
CA ASN A 135 13.35 14.92 3.74
C ASN A 135 13.33 15.02 2.21
N ARG A 136 13.76 13.96 1.49
CA ARG A 136 13.81 13.96 0.03
C ARG A 136 13.21 12.68 -0.56
N VAL A 137 12.25 12.84 -1.45
CA VAL A 137 11.54 11.77 -2.12
C VAL A 137 11.61 11.92 -3.62
N GLN A 138 11.81 10.80 -4.32
CA GLN A 138 11.63 10.70 -5.77
C GLN A 138 10.35 9.95 -6.08
N VAL A 139 9.42 10.63 -6.75
CA VAL A 139 8.21 10.00 -7.29
C VAL A 139 8.55 9.36 -8.62
N THR A 140 8.40 8.03 -8.69
CA THR A 140 8.80 7.22 -9.84
C THR A 140 7.69 7.03 -10.86
N SER A 141 6.43 7.16 -10.44
CA SER A 141 5.26 7.06 -11.32
C SER A 141 4.08 7.83 -10.75
N GLY A 142 3.31 8.47 -11.59
CA GLY A 142 1.98 8.97 -11.27
C GLY A 142 0.93 7.86 -11.28
N GLY A 143 -0.31 8.22 -10.92
CA GLY A 143 -1.45 7.30 -10.86
C GLY A 143 -2.70 8.01 -10.37
N GLU A 144 -3.53 7.32 -9.63
CA GLU A 144 -4.78 7.84 -9.07
C GLU A 144 -4.99 7.34 -7.65
N PHE A 145 -5.81 8.05 -6.88
CA PHE A 145 -6.31 7.60 -5.59
C PHE A 145 -7.74 7.09 -5.71
N TYR A 146 -8.06 6.09 -4.93
CA TYR A 146 -9.44 5.76 -4.58
C TYR A 146 -9.57 5.85 -3.06
N VAL A 147 -10.56 6.61 -2.59
CA VAL A 147 -10.87 6.74 -1.17
C VAL A 147 -12.28 6.26 -0.90
N GLY A 148 -12.52 5.74 0.29
CA GLY A 148 -13.86 5.29 0.68
C GLY A 148 -13.89 4.80 2.10
N MET A 149 -15.08 4.75 2.67
CA MET A 149 -15.30 4.16 3.98
C MET A 149 -15.70 2.69 3.81
N PRO A 150 -15.07 1.78 4.58
CA PRO A 150 -15.28 0.33 4.42
C PRO A 150 -16.73 -0.13 4.61
N ASN A 151 -17.48 0.61 5.45
CA ASN A 151 -18.89 0.35 5.74
C ASN A 151 -19.87 0.96 4.72
N GLY A 152 -19.35 1.58 3.65
CA GLY A 152 -20.17 2.25 2.63
C GLY A 152 -20.77 3.59 3.06
N TYR A 153 -20.47 4.08 4.28
CA TYR A 153 -20.90 5.40 4.73
C TYR A 153 -20.24 6.50 3.90
N HIS A 154 -21.00 7.51 3.50
CA HIS A 154 -20.52 8.59 2.63
C HIS A 154 -20.90 9.96 3.19
N PRO A 155 -20.15 10.47 4.20
CA PRO A 155 -20.36 11.81 4.71
C PRO A 155 -19.81 12.86 3.72
N LYS A 156 -20.39 14.06 3.71
CA LYS A 156 -19.92 15.19 2.89
C LYS A 156 -18.41 15.47 3.05
N LYS A 157 -17.86 15.29 4.25
CA LYS A 157 -16.43 15.45 4.54
C LYS A 157 -15.55 14.50 3.72
N LEU A 158 -16.07 13.34 3.25
CA LEU A 158 -15.36 12.43 2.36
C LEU A 158 -15.17 13.03 0.97
N ASP A 159 -16.13 13.78 0.45
CA ASP A 159 -16.00 14.49 -0.82
C ASP A 159 -14.99 15.62 -0.72
N GLU A 160 -15.03 16.38 0.38
CA GLU A 160 -14.04 17.44 0.67
C GLU A 160 -12.61 16.87 0.81
N LEU A 161 -12.47 15.68 1.41
CA LEU A 161 -11.20 14.94 1.46
C LEU A 161 -10.75 14.51 0.06
N ALA A 162 -11.66 14.00 -0.77
CA ALA A 162 -11.33 13.57 -2.13
C ALA A 162 -10.92 14.76 -3.01
N GLU A 163 -11.55 15.92 -2.85
CA GLU A 163 -11.16 17.17 -3.50
C GLU A 163 -9.74 17.58 -3.09
N MET A 164 -9.43 17.59 -1.79
CA MET A 164 -8.09 17.89 -1.29
C MET A 164 -7.03 16.90 -1.83
N LEU A 165 -7.31 15.62 -1.85
CA LEU A 165 -6.40 14.61 -2.42
C LEU A 165 -6.24 14.74 -3.93
N SER A 166 -7.26 15.27 -4.63
CA SER A 166 -7.17 15.53 -6.08
C SER A 166 -6.13 16.59 -6.44
N ALA A 167 -5.69 17.39 -5.46
CA ALA A 167 -4.52 18.26 -5.60
C ALA A 167 -3.23 17.48 -5.81
N ALA A 168 -3.09 16.31 -5.18
CA ALA A 168 -1.92 15.44 -5.34
C ALA A 168 -2.04 14.57 -6.60
N LEU A 169 -3.16 13.90 -6.77
CA LEU A 169 -3.43 12.97 -7.88
C LEU A 169 -4.95 12.87 -8.11
N PRO A 170 -5.39 12.56 -9.35
CA PRO A 170 -6.80 12.29 -9.62
C PRO A 170 -7.37 11.33 -8.58
N THR A 171 -8.42 11.76 -7.88
CA THR A 171 -9.00 11.01 -6.75
C THR A 171 -10.47 10.70 -7.03
N GLN A 172 -10.88 9.48 -6.75
CA GLN A 172 -12.26 9.04 -6.88
C GLN A 172 -12.76 8.49 -5.55
N VAL A 173 -13.98 8.87 -5.16
CA VAL A 173 -14.68 8.22 -4.05
C VAL A 173 -15.22 6.88 -4.53
N SER A 174 -14.99 5.83 -3.74
CA SER A 174 -15.40 4.46 -4.05
C SER A 174 -16.41 3.97 -3.00
N GLU A 175 -17.59 3.55 -3.45
CA GLU A 175 -18.58 2.90 -2.60
C GLU A 175 -18.13 1.51 -2.14
N ASP A 176 -17.25 0.86 -2.91
CA ASP A 176 -16.65 -0.44 -2.59
C ASP A 176 -15.12 -0.34 -2.60
N ILE A 177 -14.60 0.36 -1.59
CA ILE A 177 -13.15 0.57 -1.45
C ILE A 177 -12.41 -0.72 -1.13
N ILE A 178 -13.04 -1.65 -0.41
CA ILE A 178 -12.41 -2.91 -0.03
C ILE A 178 -12.12 -3.77 -1.25
N SER A 179 -13.06 -3.91 -2.19
CA SER A 179 -12.80 -4.64 -3.45
C SER A 179 -11.67 -4.02 -4.28
N ARG A 180 -11.55 -2.69 -4.27
CA ARG A 180 -10.43 -1.99 -4.94
C ARG A 180 -9.09 -2.23 -4.27
N LEU A 181 -9.03 -2.12 -2.95
CA LEU A 181 -7.83 -2.46 -2.18
C LEU A 181 -7.44 -3.92 -2.39
N TYR A 182 -8.42 -4.82 -2.39
CA TYR A 182 -8.20 -6.24 -2.59
C TYR A 182 -7.63 -6.55 -3.99
N SER A 183 -8.12 -5.85 -5.02
CA SER A 183 -7.52 -5.91 -6.37
C SER A 183 -6.03 -5.58 -6.36
N LYS A 184 -5.64 -4.52 -5.63
CA LYS A 184 -4.23 -4.14 -5.48
C LYS A 184 -3.46 -5.14 -4.60
N VAL A 185 -4.09 -5.70 -3.57
CA VAL A 185 -3.47 -6.73 -2.73
C VAL A 185 -3.10 -7.97 -3.53
N ILE A 186 -3.98 -8.46 -4.41
CA ILE A 186 -3.67 -9.62 -5.25
C ILE A 186 -2.40 -9.38 -6.07
N ILE A 187 -2.30 -8.27 -6.79
CA ILE A 187 -1.11 -8.02 -7.63
C ILE A 187 0.15 -7.79 -6.79
N ASN A 188 0.03 -7.07 -5.68
CA ASN A 188 1.15 -6.86 -4.78
C ASN A 188 1.62 -8.18 -4.14
N SER A 189 0.70 -9.07 -3.79
CA SER A 189 1.02 -10.40 -3.28
C SER A 189 1.82 -11.24 -4.29
N CYS A 190 1.56 -11.07 -5.59
CA CYS A 190 2.35 -11.72 -6.64
C CYS A 190 3.74 -11.10 -6.77
N ILE A 191 3.81 -9.78 -6.92
CA ILE A 191 5.03 -9.06 -7.28
C ILE A 191 6.00 -9.02 -6.10
N ASN A 192 5.50 -8.62 -4.93
CA ASN A 192 6.33 -8.35 -3.77
C ASN A 192 6.90 -9.62 -3.15
N SER A 193 6.08 -10.66 -3.02
CA SER A 193 6.54 -11.90 -2.38
C SER A 193 7.53 -12.66 -3.23
N LEU A 194 7.28 -12.82 -4.54
CA LEU A 194 8.17 -13.54 -5.45
C LEU A 194 9.53 -12.85 -5.59
N ALA A 195 9.56 -11.52 -5.71
CA ALA A 195 10.81 -10.77 -5.71
C ALA A 195 11.51 -10.82 -4.34
N GLY A 196 10.74 -10.73 -3.25
CA GLY A 196 11.27 -10.79 -1.89
C GLY A 196 12.02 -12.08 -1.58
N ILE A 197 11.48 -13.24 -1.97
CA ILE A 197 12.14 -14.51 -1.73
C ILE A 197 13.34 -14.76 -2.65
N SER A 198 13.30 -14.22 -3.89
CA SER A 198 14.30 -14.52 -4.92
C SER A 198 15.46 -13.52 -5.00
N GLY A 199 15.26 -12.28 -4.58
CA GLY A 199 16.22 -11.21 -4.79
C GLY A 199 16.26 -10.63 -6.21
N LEU A 200 15.33 -11.04 -7.06
CA LEU A 200 15.27 -10.62 -8.46
C LEU A 200 14.39 -9.38 -8.64
N THR A 201 14.66 -8.61 -9.70
CA THR A 201 13.71 -7.60 -10.18
C THR A 201 12.43 -8.26 -10.68
N LEU A 202 11.37 -7.48 -10.85
CA LEU A 202 10.10 -8.03 -11.34
C LEU A 202 10.26 -8.69 -12.72
N GLY A 203 10.98 -8.04 -13.64
CA GLY A 203 11.23 -8.61 -14.97
C GLY A 203 11.97 -9.94 -14.91
N GLN A 204 13.05 -10.00 -14.14
CA GLN A 204 13.82 -11.22 -13.93
C GLN A 204 12.99 -12.34 -13.29
N THR A 205 12.21 -12.02 -12.26
CA THR A 205 11.31 -12.98 -11.59
C THR A 205 10.35 -13.63 -12.60
N LEU A 206 9.77 -12.84 -13.49
CA LEU A 206 8.81 -13.31 -14.48
C LEU A 206 9.45 -14.02 -15.71
N GLU A 207 10.77 -14.10 -15.78
CA GLU A 207 11.45 -15.02 -16.72
C GLU A 207 11.37 -16.49 -16.26
N HIS A 208 11.33 -16.74 -14.95
CA HIS A 208 11.22 -18.09 -14.41
C HIS A 208 9.83 -18.70 -14.64
N LYS A 209 9.83 -19.94 -15.19
CA LYS A 209 8.56 -20.65 -15.45
C LYS A 209 7.76 -20.86 -14.17
N LYS A 210 8.42 -21.35 -13.12
CA LYS A 210 7.81 -21.63 -11.82
C LYS A 210 7.22 -20.38 -11.17
N ALA A 211 7.92 -19.24 -11.23
CA ALA A 211 7.40 -17.98 -10.72
C ALA A 211 6.12 -17.52 -11.44
N LYS A 212 6.02 -17.72 -12.78
CA LYS A 212 4.79 -17.43 -13.54
C LYS A 212 3.63 -18.34 -13.16
N GLU A 213 3.90 -19.61 -12.89
CA GLU A 213 2.90 -20.57 -12.39
C GLU A 213 2.42 -20.15 -11.01
N THR A 214 3.34 -19.87 -10.09
CA THR A 214 3.03 -19.38 -8.75
C THR A 214 2.25 -18.06 -8.76
N PHE A 215 2.61 -17.15 -9.68
CA PHE A 215 1.84 -15.89 -9.86
C PHE A 215 0.36 -16.17 -10.15
N LEU A 216 0.06 -17.11 -11.06
CA LEU A 216 -1.32 -17.50 -11.35
C LEU A 216 -2.01 -18.14 -10.14
N ASP A 217 -1.29 -18.95 -9.38
CA ASP A 217 -1.87 -19.61 -8.21
C ASP A 217 -2.17 -18.62 -7.08
N ILE A 218 -1.30 -17.63 -6.84
CA ILE A 218 -1.57 -16.51 -5.92
C ILE A 218 -2.86 -15.78 -6.35
N CYS A 219 -2.98 -15.43 -7.64
CA CYS A 219 -4.18 -14.78 -8.16
C CYS A 219 -5.43 -15.62 -7.96
N ARG A 220 -5.37 -16.94 -8.23
CA ARG A 220 -6.50 -17.86 -8.08
C ARG A 220 -6.93 -18.01 -6.64
N GLU A 221 -5.99 -18.20 -5.72
CA GLU A 221 -6.30 -18.25 -4.29
C GLU A 221 -6.94 -16.94 -3.83
N GLY A 222 -6.33 -15.79 -4.16
CA GLY A 222 -6.89 -14.48 -3.85
C GLY A 222 -8.30 -14.28 -4.39
N MET A 223 -8.57 -14.65 -5.64
CA MET A 223 -9.91 -14.54 -6.24
C MET A 223 -10.94 -15.51 -5.63
N LYS A 224 -10.53 -16.71 -5.22
CA LYS A 224 -11.42 -17.63 -4.49
C LYS A 224 -11.81 -17.05 -3.13
N VAL A 225 -10.84 -16.50 -2.40
CA VAL A 225 -11.08 -15.83 -1.11
C VAL A 225 -11.99 -14.62 -1.32
N ALA A 226 -11.71 -13.77 -2.30
CA ALA A 226 -12.55 -12.61 -2.62
C ALA A 226 -14.02 -13.00 -2.87
N ARG A 227 -14.26 -14.06 -3.64
CA ARG A 227 -15.60 -14.57 -3.89
C ARG A 227 -16.30 -15.06 -2.63
N ALA A 228 -15.58 -15.76 -1.76
CA ALA A 228 -16.09 -16.20 -0.46
C ALA A 228 -16.43 -15.03 0.47
N MET A 229 -15.67 -13.94 0.39
CA MET A 229 -15.93 -12.67 1.09
C MET A 229 -17.07 -11.84 0.46
N GLY A 230 -17.61 -12.25 -0.70
CA GLY A 230 -18.61 -11.47 -1.44
C GLY A 230 -18.06 -10.22 -2.16
N LEU A 231 -16.74 -10.13 -2.36
CA LEU A 231 -16.10 -8.98 -3.01
C LEU A 231 -16.24 -9.06 -4.54
N ASN A 232 -16.52 -7.91 -5.14
CA ASN A 232 -16.51 -7.74 -6.59
C ASN A 232 -15.20 -7.09 -7.04
N VAL A 233 -14.13 -7.90 -7.15
CA VAL A 233 -12.78 -7.44 -7.43
C VAL A 233 -12.69 -6.81 -8.82
N PRO A 234 -12.43 -5.49 -8.94
CA PRO A 234 -12.31 -4.82 -10.22
C PRO A 234 -10.99 -5.18 -10.92
N LYS A 235 -10.90 -4.87 -12.20
CA LYS A 235 -9.64 -4.94 -12.95
C LYS A 235 -8.59 -4.04 -12.30
N TYR A 236 -7.35 -4.53 -12.21
CA TYR A 236 -6.23 -3.70 -11.77
C TYR A 236 -5.65 -2.95 -12.96
N GLY A 237 -5.70 -1.61 -12.88
CA GLY A 237 -5.36 -0.77 -14.02
C GLY A 237 -6.27 -1.04 -15.23
N LYS A 238 -5.77 -0.73 -16.43
CA LYS A 238 -6.58 -0.88 -17.65
C LYS A 238 -6.63 -2.33 -18.21
N LEU A 239 -5.69 -3.19 -17.83
CA LEU A 239 -5.42 -4.45 -18.55
C LEU A 239 -5.62 -5.72 -17.72
N LEU A 240 -5.37 -5.71 -16.41
CA LEU A 240 -5.32 -6.93 -15.62
C LEU A 240 -6.70 -7.30 -15.08
N ASN A 241 -7.32 -8.29 -15.72
CA ASN A 241 -8.59 -8.87 -15.28
C ASN A 241 -8.35 -10.24 -14.65
N TYR A 242 -8.43 -10.31 -13.33
CA TYR A 242 -8.19 -11.55 -12.57
C TYR A 242 -9.19 -12.67 -12.90
N ASN A 243 -10.41 -12.33 -13.34
CA ASN A 243 -11.39 -13.35 -13.73
C ASN A 243 -10.90 -14.21 -14.90
N LEU A 244 -10.01 -13.70 -15.75
CA LEU A 244 -9.39 -14.49 -16.81
C LEU A 244 -8.53 -15.63 -16.25
N PHE A 245 -7.89 -15.43 -15.10
CA PHE A 245 -7.05 -16.45 -14.46
C PHE A 245 -7.86 -17.55 -13.76
N MET A 246 -9.16 -17.32 -13.56
CA MET A 246 -10.08 -18.30 -12.97
C MET A 246 -10.58 -19.37 -13.95
N VAL A 247 -10.32 -19.20 -15.25
CA VAL A 247 -10.60 -20.21 -16.27
C VAL A 247 -9.52 -21.30 -16.18
N ALA A 248 -9.66 -22.21 -15.21
CA ALA A 248 -8.54 -22.84 -14.55
C ALA A 248 -7.92 -24.06 -15.24
N ASP A 249 -8.67 -24.88 -15.99
CA ASP A 249 -8.21 -26.24 -16.34
C ASP A 249 -7.71 -26.38 -17.77
N ASN A 250 -7.61 -25.29 -18.51
CA ASN A 250 -7.10 -25.32 -19.87
C ASN A 250 -5.59 -25.00 -19.90
N LYS A 251 -4.75 -26.02 -20.08
CA LYS A 251 -3.28 -25.86 -20.17
C LYS A 251 -2.84 -24.85 -21.23
N ALA A 252 -3.54 -24.78 -22.37
CA ALA A 252 -3.22 -23.85 -23.45
C ALA A 252 -3.52 -22.40 -23.01
N PHE A 253 -4.68 -22.16 -22.38
CA PHE A 253 -5.05 -20.85 -21.86
C PHE A 253 -4.11 -20.36 -20.75
N ASN A 254 -3.70 -21.27 -19.86
CA ASN A 254 -2.67 -20.97 -18.85
C ASN A 254 -1.35 -20.58 -19.51
N GLY A 255 -0.98 -21.18 -20.65
CA GLY A 255 0.16 -20.76 -21.46
C GLY A 255 0.06 -19.32 -21.94
N VAL A 256 -1.10 -18.93 -22.46
CA VAL A 256 -1.38 -17.55 -22.91
C VAL A 256 -1.29 -16.57 -21.72
N CYS A 257 -1.90 -16.90 -20.59
CA CYS A 257 -1.84 -16.05 -19.39
C CYS A 257 -0.38 -15.83 -18.93
N ARG A 258 0.42 -16.89 -18.87
CA ARG A 258 1.85 -16.80 -18.51
C ARG A 258 2.64 -15.94 -19.50
N PHE A 259 2.33 -16.04 -20.79
CA PHE A 259 2.96 -15.22 -21.81
C PHE A 259 2.62 -13.74 -21.67
N VAL A 260 1.34 -13.41 -21.41
CA VAL A 260 0.90 -12.02 -21.16
C VAL A 260 1.56 -11.45 -19.92
N ILE A 261 1.60 -12.20 -18.80
CA ILE A 261 2.27 -11.79 -17.56
C ILE A 261 3.75 -11.51 -17.83
N PHE A 262 4.44 -12.40 -18.55
CA PHE A 262 5.83 -12.22 -18.93
C PHE A 262 6.04 -10.96 -19.78
N LEU A 263 5.20 -10.75 -20.78
CA LEU A 263 5.32 -9.61 -21.69
C LEU A 263 5.15 -8.27 -20.97
N VAL A 264 4.13 -8.17 -20.10
CA VAL A 264 3.89 -6.98 -19.27
C VAL A 264 5.07 -6.73 -18.32
N GLY A 265 5.57 -7.76 -17.66
CA GLY A 265 6.73 -7.67 -16.77
C GLY A 265 7.98 -7.18 -17.50
N LYS A 266 8.28 -7.78 -18.66
CA LYS A 266 9.47 -7.47 -19.45
C LYS A 266 9.44 -6.07 -20.06
N LEU A 267 8.29 -5.63 -20.57
CA LEU A 267 8.20 -4.34 -21.28
C LEU A 267 8.04 -3.15 -20.35
N LYS A 268 7.32 -3.30 -19.25
CA LYS A 268 6.95 -2.17 -18.40
C LYS A 268 7.69 -2.11 -17.06
N TYR A 269 8.14 -3.26 -16.55
CA TYR A 269 8.62 -3.36 -15.16
C TYR A 269 9.96 -4.10 -15.05
N LYS A 270 10.77 -4.15 -16.13
CA LYS A 270 12.00 -4.93 -16.21
C LYS A 270 12.93 -4.73 -15.02
N ASP A 271 13.19 -3.49 -14.67
CA ASP A 271 14.18 -3.12 -13.65
C ASP A 271 13.55 -2.68 -12.31
N VAL A 272 12.23 -2.86 -12.17
CA VAL A 272 11.52 -2.47 -10.94
C VAL A 272 11.89 -3.44 -9.82
N LYS A 273 12.42 -2.88 -8.73
CA LYS A 273 12.68 -3.57 -7.49
C LYS A 273 11.51 -3.35 -6.53
N PRO A 274 10.69 -4.38 -6.23
CA PRO A 274 9.52 -4.24 -5.37
C PRO A 274 9.86 -3.87 -3.93
N SER A 275 8.91 -3.25 -3.23
CA SER A 275 9.11 -2.70 -1.88
C SER A 275 9.48 -3.75 -0.83
N THR A 276 8.95 -4.97 -0.94
CA THR A 276 9.31 -6.07 -0.03
C THR A 276 10.80 -6.41 -0.15
N LEU A 277 11.31 -6.56 -1.36
CA LEU A 277 12.74 -6.83 -1.57
C LEU A 277 13.60 -5.69 -1.01
N GLN A 278 13.23 -4.43 -1.29
CA GLN A 278 13.93 -3.26 -0.75
C GLN A 278 13.94 -3.25 0.79
N SER A 279 12.86 -3.68 1.43
CA SER A 279 12.76 -3.75 2.89
C SER A 279 13.68 -4.85 3.45
N LEU A 280 13.64 -6.04 2.86
CA LEU A 280 14.46 -7.18 3.28
C LEU A 280 15.96 -6.89 3.15
N GLU A 281 16.41 -6.27 2.04
CA GLU A 281 17.80 -5.88 1.85
C GLU A 281 18.30 -4.85 2.87
N LYS A 282 17.38 -4.04 3.41
CA LYS A 282 17.67 -3.08 4.48
C LYS A 282 17.49 -3.69 5.89
N GLY A 283 17.26 -5.00 6.00
CA GLY A 283 16.99 -5.67 7.28
C GLY A 283 15.70 -5.19 7.98
N ARG A 284 14.73 -4.70 7.22
CA ARG A 284 13.47 -4.15 7.77
C ARG A 284 12.33 -5.15 7.61
N ARG A 285 11.39 -5.15 8.56
CA ARG A 285 10.13 -5.88 8.42
C ARG A 285 9.34 -5.39 7.20
N THR A 286 8.70 -6.34 6.51
CA THR A 286 7.90 -6.10 5.30
C THR A 286 6.42 -5.90 5.62
N GLU A 287 5.61 -5.74 4.59
CA GLU A 287 4.15 -5.63 4.67
C GLU A 287 3.47 -6.97 4.31
N ILE A 288 4.17 -8.10 4.45
CA ILE A 288 3.68 -9.42 4.02
C ILE A 288 2.38 -9.82 4.70
N ASP A 289 2.20 -9.46 5.97
CA ASP A 289 1.01 -9.81 6.77
C ASP A 289 -0.28 -9.18 6.25
N ILE A 290 -0.19 -7.96 5.70
CA ILE A 290 -1.34 -7.23 5.13
C ILE A 290 -1.46 -7.40 3.60
N MET A 291 -0.69 -8.31 3.02
CA MET A 291 -0.73 -8.73 1.60
C MET A 291 -1.04 -10.23 1.50
N ASN A 292 -0.05 -11.09 1.25
CA ASN A 292 -0.26 -12.54 1.21
C ASN A 292 -0.83 -13.08 2.53
N GLY A 293 -0.36 -12.57 3.67
CA GLY A 293 -0.89 -12.90 4.99
C GLY A 293 -2.36 -12.54 5.16
N TYR A 294 -2.81 -11.41 4.60
CA TYR A 294 -4.23 -11.04 4.60
C TYR A 294 -5.08 -12.04 3.80
N ILE A 295 -4.63 -12.42 2.58
CA ILE A 295 -5.30 -13.44 1.77
C ILE A 295 -5.38 -14.77 2.53
N ALA A 296 -4.30 -15.17 3.17
CA ALA A 296 -4.22 -16.41 3.95
C ALA A 296 -5.16 -16.38 5.18
N ALA A 297 -5.16 -15.29 5.93
CA ALA A 297 -6.03 -15.11 7.09
C ALA A 297 -7.51 -15.14 6.72
N LYS A 298 -7.90 -14.40 5.67
CA LYS A 298 -9.28 -14.41 5.16
C LYS A 298 -9.63 -15.76 4.53
N GLY A 299 -8.69 -16.42 3.87
CA GLY A 299 -8.87 -17.80 3.41
C GLY A 299 -9.24 -18.75 4.54
N LYS A 300 -8.53 -18.69 5.66
CA LYS A 300 -8.84 -19.47 6.86
C LYS A 300 -10.20 -19.12 7.46
N GLU A 301 -10.52 -17.83 7.56
CA GLU A 301 -11.80 -17.32 8.08
C GLU A 301 -13.00 -17.82 7.25
N PHE A 302 -12.88 -17.82 5.92
CA PHE A 302 -13.94 -18.20 5.00
C PHE A 302 -13.85 -19.66 4.48
N GLY A 303 -12.96 -20.48 5.05
CA GLY A 303 -12.81 -21.89 4.69
C GLY A 303 -12.25 -22.15 3.28
N VAL A 304 -11.49 -21.21 2.72
CA VAL A 304 -10.86 -21.30 1.40
C VAL A 304 -9.37 -21.61 1.56
N PRO A 305 -8.87 -22.75 1.03
CA PRO A 305 -7.45 -23.07 1.10
C PRO A 305 -6.57 -22.07 0.32
N THR A 306 -5.46 -21.64 0.93
CA THR A 306 -4.51 -20.68 0.36
C THR A 306 -3.05 -21.14 0.54
N PRO A 307 -2.70 -22.38 0.12
CA PRO A 307 -1.40 -22.97 0.42
C PRO A 307 -0.21 -22.17 -0.13
N VAL A 308 -0.37 -21.50 -1.28
CA VAL A 308 0.70 -20.71 -1.90
C VAL A 308 0.91 -19.40 -1.15
N ASN A 309 -0.16 -18.68 -0.81
CA ASN A 309 -0.06 -17.45 -0.01
C ASN A 309 0.48 -17.73 1.39
N ASP A 310 0.04 -18.81 2.04
CA ASP A 310 0.56 -19.26 3.35
C ASP A 310 2.06 -19.55 3.28
N LYS A 311 2.51 -20.28 2.24
CA LYS A 311 3.90 -20.63 2.05
C LYS A 311 4.78 -19.41 1.84
N LEU A 312 4.36 -18.48 0.96
CA LEU A 312 5.08 -17.24 0.70
C LEU A 312 5.17 -16.34 1.94
N THR A 313 4.07 -16.22 2.70
CA THR A 313 4.06 -15.49 3.95
C THR A 313 5.10 -16.05 4.93
N ARG A 314 5.13 -17.38 5.09
CA ARG A 314 6.11 -18.04 5.95
C ARG A 314 7.54 -17.84 5.46
N MET A 315 7.81 -17.99 4.16
CA MET A 315 9.16 -17.83 3.58
C MET A 315 9.69 -16.40 3.78
N ILE A 316 8.85 -15.38 3.58
CA ILE A 316 9.24 -13.98 3.83
C ILE A 316 9.53 -13.76 5.31
N LYS A 317 8.70 -14.28 6.22
CA LYS A 317 8.96 -14.19 7.67
C LYS A 317 10.24 -14.92 8.08
N GLU A 318 10.53 -16.06 7.50
CA GLU A 318 11.80 -16.77 7.71
C GLU A 318 13.01 -15.92 7.28
N ILE A 319 12.88 -15.17 6.19
CA ILE A 319 13.93 -14.24 5.73
C ILE A 319 14.05 -13.05 6.70
N GLU A 320 12.95 -12.48 7.12
CA GLU A 320 12.92 -11.39 8.11
C GLU A 320 13.57 -11.77 9.45
N ASP A 321 13.45 -13.04 9.83
CA ASP A 321 14.02 -13.60 11.06
C ASP A 321 15.46 -14.12 10.88
N GLY A 322 16.04 -13.99 9.69
CA GLY A 322 17.38 -14.50 9.38
C GLY A 322 17.49 -16.02 9.29
N LYS A 323 16.35 -16.75 9.29
CA LYS A 323 16.27 -18.22 9.20
C LYS A 323 16.38 -18.73 7.77
N ARG A 324 16.14 -17.88 6.79
CA ARG A 324 16.21 -18.16 5.35
C ARG A 324 17.00 -17.06 4.65
N ARG A 325 17.80 -17.42 3.64
CA ARG A 325 18.47 -16.43 2.77
C ARG A 325 17.60 -16.10 1.57
N ILE A 326 17.69 -14.86 1.10
CA ILE A 326 17.14 -14.46 -0.19
C ILE A 326 17.92 -15.21 -1.28
N SER A 327 17.23 -15.99 -2.12
CA SER A 327 17.86 -16.79 -3.16
C SER A 327 16.86 -17.16 -4.25
N VAL A 328 17.35 -17.24 -5.49
CA VAL A 328 16.55 -17.73 -6.63
C VAL A 328 16.05 -19.16 -6.40
N SER A 329 16.83 -19.99 -5.68
CA SER A 329 16.42 -21.35 -5.33
C SER A 329 15.11 -21.44 -4.54
N ASN A 330 14.73 -20.38 -3.84
CA ASN A 330 13.44 -20.32 -3.13
C ASN A 330 12.24 -20.41 -4.08
N ILE A 331 12.39 -20.02 -5.35
CA ILE A 331 11.34 -20.17 -6.38
C ILE A 331 11.07 -21.65 -6.66
N GLU A 332 12.09 -22.48 -6.67
CA GLU A 332 11.95 -23.91 -6.99
C GLU A 332 11.26 -24.69 -5.87
N GLU A 333 11.22 -24.13 -4.66
CA GLU A 333 10.49 -24.73 -3.53
C GLU A 333 8.97 -24.52 -3.63
N LEU A 334 8.49 -23.58 -4.46
CA LEU A 334 7.07 -23.27 -4.60
C LEU A 334 6.35 -24.32 -5.45
#